data_c2582ee7e43adbb4321b750595d3f351
#
_entry.id   c2582ee7e43adbb4321b750595d3f351
#
_cell.length_a   1.000
_cell.length_b   1.000
_cell.length_c   1.000
_cell.angle_alpha   90.00
_cell.angle_beta   90.00
_cell.angle_gamma   90.00
#
_symmetry.space_group_name_H-M   'P 1'
#
loop_
_entity.id
_entity.type
_entity.pdbx_description
1 polymer ?
#
loop_
_entity_poly.entity_id
_entity_poly.type
_entity_poly.pdbx_seq_one_letter_code
_entity_poly.pdbx_strand_id
1 'polypeptide(L)'
;GILYNKDIFEEHGWSIPETWGEFTSLCEEIQSAGMTPLYFGFKDTWTCLAPWNALAVGLSEPDTCSEVNAGNTTFTDAYRGVAEKMKVLLDYAEPNPYAYSYNDACTAFARGESAMYVIGSYAVPQIQSVNPDINIDSFTFPANDKEEDNVLNSGVDLQFCVMKETKNKEAVYEVLKFLCEDETIQIYLDEQNAVPCKEGDFTLPSMLDGMQSYIQEGRMADFQDHHYPSEMSVDAMVQTFLMDDSSNAVDTFLSRFDKEWKRYNRDLIAKVKKYQEEKGEQ
;
A
#
# COMPACT_ATOMS: atom_id res chain seq x y z
N GLY A 1 -0.66 -5.23 1.38
CA GLY A 1 -1.02 -6.61 1.04
C GLY A 1 -2.42 -6.76 0.50
N ILE A 2 -2.88 -7.98 0.44
CA ILE A 2 -4.25 -8.34 0.02
C ILE A 2 -4.91 -9.11 1.15
N LEU A 3 -6.09 -8.63 1.57
CA LEU A 3 -6.99 -9.39 2.43
C LEU A 3 -7.84 -10.35 1.57
N TYR A 4 -8.08 -11.57 2.05
CA TYR A 4 -8.95 -12.51 1.38
C TYR A 4 -9.87 -13.24 2.36
N ASN A 5 -11.01 -13.68 1.88
CA ASN A 5 -11.96 -14.47 2.66
C ASN A 5 -11.58 -15.96 2.53
N LYS A 6 -11.06 -16.55 3.62
CA LYS A 6 -10.59 -17.94 3.65
C LYS A 6 -11.69 -18.94 3.33
N ASP A 7 -12.89 -18.72 3.84
CA ASP A 7 -14.00 -19.65 3.63
C ASP A 7 -14.38 -19.72 2.15
N ILE A 8 -14.37 -18.58 1.46
CA ILE A 8 -14.62 -18.53 0.00
C ILE A 8 -13.50 -19.24 -0.76
N PHE A 9 -12.23 -18.99 -0.39
CA PHE A 9 -11.09 -19.67 -1.03
C PHE A 9 -11.15 -21.20 -0.82
N GLU A 10 -11.46 -21.65 0.39
CA GLU A 10 -11.61 -23.08 0.71
C GLU A 10 -12.79 -23.72 -0.05
N GLU A 11 -13.94 -23.04 -0.12
CA GLU A 11 -15.13 -23.53 -0.84
C GLU A 11 -14.84 -23.76 -2.32
N HIS A 12 -14.06 -22.89 -2.95
CA HIS A 12 -13.73 -22.96 -4.37
C HIS A 12 -12.42 -23.69 -4.66
N GLY A 13 -11.63 -24.02 -3.64
CA GLY A 13 -10.32 -24.66 -3.78
C GLY A 13 -9.25 -23.75 -4.40
N TRP A 14 -9.36 -22.45 -4.24
CA TRP A 14 -8.38 -21.49 -4.72
C TRP A 14 -7.12 -21.46 -3.85
N SER A 15 -5.98 -21.26 -4.50
CA SER A 15 -4.68 -21.15 -3.85
C SER A 15 -4.21 -19.70 -3.82
N ILE A 16 -3.36 -19.36 -2.84
CA ILE A 16 -2.73 -18.04 -2.74
C ILE A 16 -1.73 -17.90 -3.91
N PRO A 17 -1.83 -16.82 -4.70
CA PRO A 17 -0.92 -16.57 -5.82
C PRO A 17 0.43 -16.02 -5.32
N GLU A 18 1.52 -16.49 -5.89
CA GLU A 18 2.88 -16.07 -5.58
C GLU A 18 3.48 -15.13 -6.66
N THR A 19 2.85 -15.08 -7.84
CA THR A 19 3.30 -14.25 -8.97
C THR A 19 2.16 -13.42 -9.54
N TRP A 20 2.50 -12.35 -10.27
CA TRP A 20 1.51 -11.52 -10.97
C TRP A 20 0.66 -12.34 -11.93
N GLY A 21 1.27 -13.26 -12.68
CA GLY A 21 0.55 -14.13 -13.61
C GLY A 21 -0.45 -15.05 -12.90
N GLU A 22 -0.08 -15.64 -11.78
CA GLU A 22 -1.00 -16.46 -10.96
C GLU A 22 -2.12 -15.60 -10.36
N PHE A 23 -1.80 -14.38 -9.92
CA PHE A 23 -2.80 -13.47 -9.36
C PHE A 23 -3.86 -13.07 -10.39
N THR A 24 -3.45 -12.72 -11.60
CA THR A 24 -4.41 -12.38 -12.67
C THR A 24 -5.21 -13.60 -13.09
N SER A 25 -4.59 -14.79 -13.17
CA SER A 25 -5.32 -16.04 -13.44
C SER A 25 -6.34 -16.36 -12.36
N LEU A 26 -6.00 -16.17 -11.09
CA LEU A 26 -6.95 -16.33 -9.97
C LEU A 26 -8.11 -15.35 -10.09
N CYS A 27 -7.85 -14.09 -10.43
CA CYS A 27 -8.92 -13.11 -10.65
C CYS A 27 -9.87 -13.54 -11.79
N GLU A 28 -9.34 -14.10 -12.88
CA GLU A 28 -10.16 -14.65 -14.00
C GLU A 28 -10.98 -15.87 -13.56
N GLU A 29 -10.42 -16.75 -12.72
CA GLU A 29 -11.16 -17.89 -12.15
C GLU A 29 -12.30 -17.43 -11.25
N ILE A 30 -12.05 -16.43 -10.38
CA ILE A 30 -13.07 -15.84 -9.49
C ILE A 30 -14.20 -15.22 -10.32
N GLN A 31 -13.88 -14.45 -11.38
CA GLN A 31 -14.89 -13.90 -12.29
C GLN A 31 -15.68 -15.02 -13.01
N SER A 32 -15.02 -16.10 -13.43
CA SER A 32 -15.66 -17.26 -14.06
C SER A 32 -16.61 -17.98 -13.13
N ALA A 33 -16.36 -17.94 -11.82
CA ALA A 33 -17.26 -18.45 -10.79
C ALA A 33 -18.44 -17.51 -10.50
N GLY A 34 -18.51 -16.34 -11.16
CA GLY A 34 -19.59 -15.36 -11.02
C GLY A 34 -19.43 -14.42 -9.81
N MET A 35 -18.22 -14.29 -9.28
CA MET A 35 -17.90 -13.46 -8.13
C MET A 35 -17.00 -12.29 -8.55
N THR A 36 -17.06 -11.18 -7.81
CA THR A 36 -16.14 -10.05 -7.96
C THR A 36 -14.79 -10.41 -7.33
N PRO A 37 -13.67 -10.38 -8.07
CA PRO A 37 -12.36 -10.69 -7.51
C PRO A 37 -11.90 -9.70 -6.44
N LEU A 38 -11.97 -8.39 -6.77
CA LEU A 38 -11.41 -7.29 -5.98
C LEU A 38 -12.48 -6.25 -5.66
N TYR A 39 -12.40 -5.67 -4.47
CA TYR A 39 -13.15 -4.48 -4.13
C TYR A 39 -12.19 -3.38 -3.70
N PHE A 40 -12.38 -2.13 -4.18
CA PHE A 40 -11.43 -1.04 -3.94
C PHE A 40 -12.01 0.14 -3.17
N GLY A 41 -13.25 0.54 -3.48
CA GLY A 41 -13.88 1.70 -2.84
C GLY A 41 -13.19 3.03 -3.17
N PHE A 42 -12.81 3.26 -4.43
CA PHE A 42 -12.02 4.40 -4.91
C PHE A 42 -12.73 5.77 -4.87
N LYS A 43 -13.93 5.86 -4.31
CA LYS A 43 -14.57 7.15 -4.01
C LYS A 43 -13.72 7.98 -3.05
N ASP A 44 -13.11 7.34 -2.07
CA ASP A 44 -12.15 7.97 -1.17
C ASP A 44 -10.77 7.89 -1.83
N THR A 45 -10.21 9.03 -2.26
CA THR A 45 -8.99 9.06 -3.11
C THR A 45 -7.81 8.31 -2.52
N TRP A 46 -7.65 8.35 -1.19
CA TRP A 46 -6.56 7.70 -0.49
C TRP A 46 -6.55 6.17 -0.65
N THR A 47 -7.72 5.53 -0.88
CA THR A 47 -7.76 4.06 -1.09
C THR A 47 -7.07 3.65 -2.38
N CYS A 48 -6.91 4.56 -3.36
CA CYS A 48 -6.13 4.31 -4.56
C CYS A 48 -4.64 4.09 -4.25
N LEU A 49 -4.15 4.61 -3.10
CA LEU A 49 -2.75 4.44 -2.71
C LEU A 49 -2.43 3.05 -2.16
N ALA A 50 -3.42 2.28 -1.71
CA ALA A 50 -3.16 0.92 -1.23
C ALA A 50 -2.59 0.01 -2.33
N PRO A 51 -3.24 -0.20 -3.48
CA PRO A 51 -2.66 -0.95 -4.60
C PRO A 51 -1.48 -0.21 -5.26
N TRP A 52 -1.52 1.13 -5.32
CA TRP A 52 -0.43 1.93 -5.86
C TRP A 52 0.89 1.67 -5.13
N ASN A 53 0.90 1.79 -3.80
CA ASN A 53 2.09 1.57 -2.99
C ASN A 53 2.60 0.13 -3.09
N ALA A 54 1.71 -0.85 -3.06
CA ALA A 54 2.09 -2.25 -3.19
C ALA A 54 2.79 -2.54 -4.52
N LEU A 55 2.27 -2.00 -5.62
CA LEU A 55 2.90 -2.11 -6.94
C LEU A 55 4.17 -1.28 -7.04
N ALA A 56 4.18 -0.04 -6.52
CA ALA A 56 5.34 0.84 -6.59
C ALA A 56 6.53 0.26 -5.81
N VAL A 57 6.29 -0.29 -4.63
CA VAL A 57 7.33 -0.97 -3.82
C VAL A 57 7.84 -2.24 -4.50
N GLY A 58 6.96 -3.02 -5.13
CA GLY A 58 7.34 -4.25 -5.81
C GLY A 58 8.05 -4.07 -7.15
N LEU A 59 7.81 -2.95 -7.85
CA LEU A 59 8.24 -2.75 -9.24
C LEU A 59 9.27 -1.63 -9.42
N SER A 60 9.60 -0.86 -8.37
CA SER A 60 10.60 0.20 -8.46
C SER A 60 11.63 0.09 -7.34
N GLU A 61 12.79 0.72 -7.55
CA GLU A 61 13.84 0.73 -6.53
C GLU A 61 13.43 1.56 -5.31
N PRO A 62 13.85 1.17 -4.09
CA PRO A 62 13.49 1.88 -2.86
C PRO A 62 13.91 3.35 -2.84
N ASP A 63 14.99 3.70 -3.55
CA ASP A 63 15.54 5.05 -3.65
C ASP A 63 15.07 5.84 -4.88
N THR A 64 14.06 5.35 -5.60
CA THR A 64 13.52 5.97 -6.83
C THR A 64 13.31 7.49 -6.68
N CYS A 65 12.71 7.96 -5.59
CA CYS A 65 12.48 9.38 -5.35
C CYS A 65 13.79 10.18 -5.25
N SER A 66 14.82 9.60 -4.64
CA SER A 66 16.15 10.22 -4.53
C SER A 66 16.85 10.25 -5.89
N GLU A 67 16.75 9.18 -6.66
CA GLU A 67 17.34 9.07 -8.00
C GLU A 67 16.67 10.04 -9.00
N VAL A 68 15.36 10.26 -8.88
CA VAL A 68 14.66 11.29 -9.66
C VAL A 68 15.14 12.69 -9.26
N ASN A 69 15.35 12.97 -7.96
CA ASN A 69 15.91 14.25 -7.51
C ASN A 69 17.34 14.47 -7.97
N ALA A 70 18.12 13.39 -8.10
CA ALA A 70 19.49 13.42 -8.63
C ALA A 70 19.54 13.57 -10.16
N GLY A 71 18.42 13.34 -10.85
CA GLY A 71 18.32 13.38 -12.31
C GLY A 71 18.81 12.10 -13.01
N ASN A 72 18.95 11.00 -12.26
CA ASN A 72 19.42 9.72 -12.78
C ASN A 72 18.29 8.90 -13.44
N THR A 73 17.04 9.17 -13.08
CA THR A 73 15.84 8.53 -13.65
C THR A 73 14.65 9.51 -13.67
N THR A 74 13.51 9.03 -14.15
CA THR A 74 12.21 9.73 -14.15
C THR A 74 11.14 8.82 -13.59
N PHE A 75 10.03 9.37 -13.10
CA PHE A 75 8.86 8.55 -12.76
C PHE A 75 8.23 7.92 -14.01
N THR A 76 8.35 8.58 -15.17
CA THR A 76 7.92 7.98 -16.45
C THR A 76 8.61 6.65 -16.70
N ASP A 77 9.88 6.51 -16.37
CA ASP A 77 10.62 5.25 -16.53
C ASP A 77 10.35 4.29 -15.37
N ALA A 78 10.46 4.76 -14.13
CA ALA A 78 10.39 3.92 -12.92
C ALA A 78 8.98 3.39 -12.63
N TYR A 79 7.92 4.18 -12.91
CA TYR A 79 6.54 3.82 -12.54
C TYR A 79 5.67 3.38 -13.71
N ARG A 80 6.25 3.16 -14.89
CA ARG A 80 5.47 2.70 -16.06
C ARG A 80 4.74 1.39 -15.77
N GLY A 81 5.47 0.37 -15.30
CA GLY A 81 4.88 -0.92 -14.94
C GLY A 81 3.84 -0.82 -13.82
N VAL A 82 4.06 0.10 -12.86
CA VAL A 82 3.09 0.39 -11.79
C VAL A 82 1.78 0.90 -12.39
N ALA A 83 1.84 1.94 -13.23
CA ALA A 83 0.67 2.54 -13.85
C ALA A 83 -0.08 1.55 -14.76
N GLU A 84 0.65 0.77 -15.55
CA GLU A 84 0.06 -0.26 -16.42
C GLU A 84 -0.68 -1.33 -15.60
N LYS A 85 -0.05 -1.87 -14.55
CA LYS A 85 -0.69 -2.88 -13.68
C LYS A 85 -1.87 -2.32 -12.89
N MET A 86 -1.82 -1.05 -12.47
CA MET A 86 -2.98 -0.37 -11.86
C MET A 86 -4.21 -0.36 -12.79
N LYS A 87 -4.00 -0.18 -14.10
CA LYS A 87 -5.10 -0.27 -15.09
C LYS A 87 -5.65 -1.69 -15.23
N VAL A 88 -4.77 -2.70 -15.20
CA VAL A 88 -5.20 -4.10 -15.24
C VAL A 88 -6.06 -4.47 -14.03
N LEU A 89 -5.76 -3.93 -12.84
CA LEU A 89 -6.57 -4.19 -11.65
C LEU A 89 -8.04 -3.75 -11.79
N LEU A 90 -8.33 -2.74 -12.63
CA LEU A 90 -9.70 -2.29 -12.87
C LEU A 90 -10.55 -3.33 -13.60
N ASP A 91 -9.95 -4.22 -14.37
CA ASP A 91 -10.67 -5.31 -15.07
C ASP A 91 -11.24 -6.34 -14.07
N TYR A 92 -10.72 -6.36 -12.86
CA TYR A 92 -11.10 -7.26 -11.76
C TYR A 92 -11.87 -6.57 -10.63
N ALA A 93 -12.08 -5.25 -10.76
CA ALA A 93 -12.75 -4.44 -9.74
C ALA A 93 -14.26 -4.65 -9.71
N GLU A 94 -14.87 -4.22 -8.62
CA GLU A 94 -16.32 -4.01 -8.54
C GLU A 94 -16.82 -3.03 -9.62
N PRO A 95 -18.08 -3.16 -10.08
CA PRO A 95 -18.64 -2.22 -11.04
C PRO A 95 -18.63 -0.77 -10.50
N ASN A 96 -18.00 0.16 -11.22
CA ASN A 96 -17.89 1.56 -10.84
C ASN A 96 -17.24 1.79 -9.45
N PRO A 97 -15.96 1.44 -9.26
CA PRO A 97 -15.27 1.53 -7.98
C PRO A 97 -15.26 2.95 -7.37
N TYR A 98 -15.45 3.98 -8.18
CA TYR A 98 -15.50 5.38 -7.77
C TYR A 98 -16.81 5.81 -7.10
N ALA A 99 -17.83 4.95 -7.11
CA ALA A 99 -19.10 5.20 -6.42
C ALA A 99 -19.06 4.80 -4.94
N TYR A 100 -18.14 3.94 -4.55
CA TYR A 100 -18.08 3.32 -3.22
C TYR A 100 -16.92 3.88 -2.40
N SER A 101 -17.23 4.17 -1.12
CA SER A 101 -16.25 4.62 -0.13
C SER A 101 -15.47 3.44 0.48
N TYR A 102 -14.45 3.75 1.28
CA TYR A 102 -13.74 2.77 2.11
C TYR A 102 -14.71 1.94 2.99
N ASN A 103 -15.67 2.60 3.64
CA ASN A 103 -16.65 1.91 4.47
C ASN A 103 -17.58 1.01 3.65
N ASP A 104 -17.96 1.43 2.44
CA ASP A 104 -18.75 0.59 1.53
C ASP A 104 -17.96 -0.65 1.11
N ALA A 105 -16.67 -0.49 0.80
CA ALA A 105 -15.78 -1.60 0.44
C ALA A 105 -15.59 -2.59 1.61
N CYS A 106 -15.34 -2.10 2.82
CA CYS A 106 -15.27 -2.95 4.02
C CYS A 106 -16.58 -3.74 4.22
N THR A 107 -17.71 -3.09 4.00
CA THR A 107 -19.06 -3.70 4.13
C THR A 107 -19.29 -4.77 3.06
N ALA A 108 -18.93 -4.49 1.81
CA ALA A 108 -19.07 -5.42 0.70
C ALA A 108 -18.20 -6.67 0.91
N PHE A 109 -16.93 -6.49 1.27
CA PHE A 109 -16.02 -7.60 1.58
C PHE A 109 -16.51 -8.42 2.78
N ALA A 110 -16.98 -7.79 3.85
CA ALA A 110 -17.54 -8.45 5.02
C ALA A 110 -18.77 -9.34 4.69
N ARG A 111 -19.50 -8.99 3.63
CA ARG A 111 -20.66 -9.75 3.13
C ARG A 111 -20.30 -10.81 2.09
N GLY A 112 -19.02 -10.95 1.73
CA GLY A 112 -18.58 -11.87 0.70
C GLY A 112 -18.93 -11.43 -0.73
N GLU A 113 -19.15 -10.14 -0.97
CA GLU A 113 -19.43 -9.60 -2.31
C GLU A 113 -18.18 -9.58 -3.19
N SER A 114 -16.97 -9.67 -2.59
CA SER A 114 -15.72 -9.94 -3.28
C SER A 114 -14.90 -10.99 -2.53
N ALA A 115 -14.05 -11.69 -3.25
CA ALA A 115 -13.16 -12.71 -2.69
C ALA A 115 -11.95 -12.10 -1.99
N MET A 116 -11.46 -10.96 -2.51
CA MET A 116 -10.26 -10.25 -2.06
C MET A 116 -10.49 -8.75 -1.92
N TYR A 117 -9.66 -8.10 -1.09
CA TYR A 117 -9.64 -6.65 -0.92
C TYR A 117 -8.18 -6.15 -0.81
N VAL A 118 -7.76 -5.30 -1.74
CA VAL A 118 -6.40 -4.73 -1.76
C VAL A 118 -6.35 -3.54 -0.82
N ILE A 119 -6.04 -3.79 0.43
CA ILE A 119 -6.00 -2.78 1.51
C ILE A 119 -5.02 -3.20 2.61
N GLY A 120 -4.73 -2.33 3.54
CA GLY A 120 -3.94 -2.65 4.73
C GLY A 120 -4.72 -3.40 5.81
N SER A 121 -3.99 -4.08 6.69
CA SER A 121 -4.55 -4.86 7.81
C SER A 121 -5.41 -4.03 8.78
N TYR A 122 -5.20 -2.72 8.83
CA TYR A 122 -6.03 -1.77 9.59
C TYR A 122 -7.52 -1.77 9.19
N ALA A 123 -7.88 -2.34 8.03
CA ALA A 123 -9.28 -2.47 7.61
C ALA A 123 -10.02 -3.59 8.35
N VAL A 124 -9.30 -4.56 8.91
CA VAL A 124 -9.90 -5.76 9.54
C VAL A 124 -10.89 -5.39 10.66
N PRO A 125 -10.59 -4.51 11.63
CA PRO A 125 -11.57 -4.12 12.65
C PRO A 125 -12.86 -3.53 12.07
N GLN A 126 -12.75 -2.73 10.99
CA GLN A 126 -13.92 -2.18 10.32
C GLN A 126 -14.73 -3.25 9.59
N ILE A 127 -14.10 -4.21 8.95
CA ILE A 127 -14.74 -5.37 8.30
C ILE A 127 -15.44 -6.23 9.34
N GLN A 128 -14.78 -6.56 10.44
CA GLN A 128 -15.33 -7.36 11.53
C GLN A 128 -16.46 -6.65 12.30
N SER A 129 -16.52 -5.32 12.28
CA SER A 129 -17.65 -4.58 12.84
C SER A 129 -18.97 -4.87 12.08
N VAL A 130 -18.89 -5.29 10.82
CA VAL A 130 -20.02 -5.68 9.97
C VAL A 130 -20.31 -7.17 10.07
N ASN A 131 -19.28 -7.99 10.01
CA ASN A 131 -19.37 -9.45 10.14
C ASN A 131 -18.26 -9.95 11.09
N PRO A 132 -18.58 -10.14 12.39
CA PRO A 132 -17.59 -10.58 13.39
C PRO A 132 -17.04 -11.98 13.14
N ASP A 133 -17.77 -12.83 12.42
CA ASP A 133 -17.43 -14.22 12.18
C ASP A 133 -16.66 -14.43 10.84
N ILE A 134 -16.37 -13.36 10.09
CA ILE A 134 -15.64 -13.48 8.82
C ILE A 134 -14.23 -14.02 9.06
N ASN A 135 -13.87 -15.07 8.31
CA ASN A 135 -12.55 -15.69 8.36
C ASN A 135 -11.62 -15.01 7.36
N ILE A 136 -10.83 -14.05 7.87
CA ILE A 136 -9.90 -13.24 7.06
C ILE A 136 -8.48 -13.73 7.25
N ASP A 137 -7.73 -13.79 6.16
CA ASP A 137 -6.28 -13.89 6.17
C ASP A 137 -5.70 -12.93 5.13
N SER A 138 -4.38 -12.87 5.01
CA SER A 138 -3.73 -11.94 4.10
C SER A 138 -2.51 -12.55 3.42
N PHE A 139 -2.13 -11.98 2.29
CA PHE A 139 -0.89 -12.33 1.61
C PHE A 139 -0.22 -11.08 1.00
N THR A 140 1.09 -11.20 0.75
CA THR A 140 1.87 -10.14 0.11
C THR A 140 1.38 -9.94 -1.32
N PHE A 141 1.23 -8.68 -1.75
CA PHE A 141 0.80 -8.37 -3.12
C PHE A 141 1.83 -8.91 -4.13
N PRO A 142 1.45 -9.84 -5.03
CA PRO A 142 2.38 -10.47 -5.96
C PRO A 142 2.59 -9.57 -7.19
N ALA A 143 3.41 -8.52 -7.01
CA ALA A 143 3.65 -7.52 -8.05
C ALA A 143 4.53 -8.03 -9.19
N ASN A 144 5.36 -9.06 -8.96
CA ASN A 144 6.38 -9.56 -9.86
C ASN A 144 6.03 -10.92 -10.49
N ASP A 145 6.76 -11.27 -11.55
CA ASP A 145 6.61 -12.56 -12.25
C ASP A 145 7.38 -13.69 -11.56
N LYS A 146 8.11 -13.37 -10.47
CA LYS A 146 8.83 -14.31 -9.62
C LYS A 146 8.55 -13.98 -8.16
N GLU A 147 8.31 -15.01 -7.36
CA GLU A 147 8.02 -14.88 -5.93
C GLU A 147 9.18 -14.22 -5.16
N GLU A 148 10.42 -14.59 -5.48
CA GLU A 148 11.62 -14.05 -4.84
C GLU A 148 11.81 -12.54 -5.03
N ASP A 149 11.22 -11.94 -6.07
CA ASP A 149 11.30 -10.51 -6.36
C ASP A 149 10.18 -9.70 -5.66
N ASN A 150 9.21 -10.38 -5.02
CA ASN A 150 8.15 -9.70 -4.30
C ASN A 150 8.64 -9.13 -2.97
N VAL A 151 8.13 -7.97 -2.62
CA VAL A 151 8.44 -7.23 -1.41
C VAL A 151 7.15 -6.86 -0.68
N LEU A 152 7.11 -7.09 0.63
CA LEU A 152 5.99 -6.66 1.46
C LEU A 152 6.05 -5.14 1.65
N ASN A 153 5.00 -4.46 1.21
CA ASN A 153 4.82 -3.06 1.48
C ASN A 153 4.39 -2.88 2.95
N SER A 154 5.32 -2.45 3.79
CA SER A 154 5.11 -2.20 5.21
C SER A 154 6.06 -1.13 5.70
N GLY A 155 5.56 -0.18 6.46
CA GLY A 155 6.32 0.95 6.99
C GLY A 155 5.66 1.54 8.23
N VAL A 156 6.19 2.66 8.71
CA VAL A 156 5.64 3.36 9.87
C VAL A 156 4.32 4.02 9.49
N ASP A 157 3.22 3.52 10.05
CA ASP A 157 1.87 4.05 9.84
C ASP A 157 1.53 5.16 10.82
N LEU A 158 1.64 4.90 12.13
CA LEU A 158 1.29 5.85 13.18
C LEU A 158 2.54 6.44 13.83
N GLN A 159 2.60 7.77 13.89
CA GLN A 159 3.69 8.51 14.54
C GLN A 159 3.15 9.48 15.60
N PHE A 160 3.82 9.52 16.74
CA PHE A 160 3.55 10.49 17.80
C PHE A 160 4.63 11.57 17.83
N CYS A 161 4.22 12.83 17.73
CA CYS A 161 5.12 13.98 17.78
C CYS A 161 4.93 14.80 19.06
N VAL A 162 6.03 15.18 19.68
CA VAL A 162 6.02 16.12 20.80
C VAL A 162 6.05 17.54 20.27
N MET A 163 5.04 18.32 20.58
CA MET A 163 5.00 19.73 20.20
C MET A 163 6.15 20.50 20.85
N LYS A 164 6.95 21.21 20.08
CA LYS A 164 8.15 21.95 20.53
C LYS A 164 7.87 22.87 21.71
N GLU A 165 6.75 23.55 21.69
CA GLU A 165 6.36 24.58 22.67
C GLU A 165 5.46 24.01 23.80
N THR A 166 5.35 22.68 23.94
CA THR A 166 4.54 22.10 25.02
C THR A 166 5.11 22.52 26.40
N LYS A 167 4.21 22.90 27.31
CA LYS A 167 4.55 23.21 28.71
C LYS A 167 4.57 21.96 29.61
N ASN A 168 4.13 20.81 29.08
CA ASN A 168 3.92 19.57 29.82
C ASN A 168 4.87 18.46 29.34
N LYS A 169 6.13 18.77 29.01
CA LYS A 169 7.09 17.82 28.41
C LYS A 169 7.23 16.53 29.20
N GLU A 170 7.36 16.63 30.53
CA GLU A 170 7.50 15.45 31.39
C GLU A 170 6.30 14.53 31.31
N ALA A 171 5.07 15.06 31.37
CA ALA A 171 3.86 14.28 31.24
C ALA A 171 3.72 13.65 29.85
N VAL A 172 4.09 14.38 28.78
CA VAL A 172 4.11 13.83 27.42
C VAL A 172 5.09 12.68 27.30
N TYR A 173 6.28 12.80 27.86
CA TYR A 173 7.27 11.72 27.83
C TYR A 173 6.83 10.50 28.64
N GLU A 174 6.13 10.67 29.78
CA GLU A 174 5.55 9.53 30.50
C GLU A 174 4.48 8.81 29.67
N VAL A 175 3.62 9.54 28.93
CA VAL A 175 2.67 8.93 28.00
C VAL A 175 3.40 8.17 26.88
N LEU A 176 4.44 8.77 26.26
CA LEU A 176 5.21 8.07 25.23
C LEU A 176 5.92 6.82 25.74
N LYS A 177 6.47 6.85 26.97
CA LYS A 177 7.05 5.66 27.60
C LYS A 177 6.02 4.56 27.76
N PHE A 178 4.84 4.88 28.27
CA PHE A 178 3.74 3.94 28.43
C PHE A 178 3.33 3.32 27.08
N LEU A 179 3.22 4.13 26.02
CA LEU A 179 2.93 3.65 24.67
C LEU A 179 4.04 2.75 24.09
N CYS A 180 5.27 2.85 24.59
CA CYS A 180 6.41 2.02 24.20
C CYS A 180 6.63 0.80 25.10
N GLU A 181 5.79 0.56 26.11
CA GLU A 181 5.83 -0.67 26.91
C GLU A 181 5.39 -1.87 26.07
N ASP A 182 6.07 -3.02 26.24
CA ASP A 182 5.82 -4.21 25.41
C ASP A 182 4.36 -4.68 25.51
N GLU A 183 3.78 -4.64 26.73
CA GLU A 183 2.38 -5.00 26.95
C GLU A 183 1.42 -4.07 26.19
N THR A 184 1.69 -2.76 26.20
CA THR A 184 0.87 -1.77 25.49
C THR A 184 0.99 -1.95 23.98
N ILE A 185 2.19 -2.21 23.49
CA ILE A 185 2.42 -2.50 22.06
C ILE A 185 1.66 -3.77 21.67
N GLN A 186 1.77 -4.87 22.45
CA GLN A 186 1.08 -6.11 22.12
C GLN A 186 -0.44 -5.92 22.03
N ILE A 187 -1.05 -5.17 22.95
CA ILE A 187 -2.48 -4.84 22.89
C ILE A 187 -2.82 -4.11 21.57
N TYR A 188 -1.98 -3.14 21.17
CA TYR A 188 -2.18 -2.42 19.91
C TYR A 188 -2.06 -3.33 18.69
N LEU A 189 -1.07 -4.24 18.67
CA LEU A 189 -0.90 -5.20 17.58
C LEU A 189 -2.11 -6.10 17.42
N ASP A 190 -2.63 -6.60 18.53
CA ASP A 190 -3.79 -7.49 18.55
C ASP A 190 -5.08 -6.78 18.09
N GLU A 191 -5.28 -5.52 18.49
CA GLU A 191 -6.46 -4.74 18.13
C GLU A 191 -6.43 -4.19 16.70
N GLN A 192 -5.24 -3.83 16.19
CA GLN A 192 -5.09 -3.18 14.89
C GLN A 192 -4.54 -4.11 13.79
N ASN A 193 -4.26 -5.36 14.12
CA ASN A 193 -3.61 -6.32 13.21
C ASN A 193 -2.31 -5.74 12.60
N ALA A 194 -1.47 -5.15 13.45
CA ALA A 194 -0.29 -4.42 13.04
C ALA A 194 1.01 -5.22 13.26
N VAL A 195 2.11 -4.73 12.67
CA VAL A 195 3.46 -5.23 12.89
C VAL A 195 4.19 -4.28 13.85
N PRO A 196 4.96 -4.77 14.85
CA PRO A 196 5.66 -3.89 15.79
C PRO A 196 6.79 -3.11 15.11
N CYS A 197 6.94 -1.84 15.47
CA CYS A 197 8.09 -1.01 15.08
C CYS A 197 9.22 -1.01 16.13
N LYS A 198 9.11 -1.82 17.17
CA LYS A 198 10.08 -2.00 18.24
C LYS A 198 10.59 -3.43 18.22
N GLU A 199 11.90 -3.60 18.40
CA GLU A 199 12.48 -4.93 18.65
C GLU A 199 11.98 -5.48 19.97
N GLY A 200 11.56 -6.74 19.96
CA GLY A 200 11.00 -7.43 21.14
C GLY A 200 10.40 -8.78 20.76
N ASP A 201 9.97 -9.51 21.77
CA ASP A 201 9.31 -10.81 21.61
C ASP A 201 7.78 -10.60 21.55
N PHE A 202 7.31 -10.22 20.36
CA PHE A 202 5.90 -9.96 20.10
C PHE A 202 5.24 -11.09 19.31
N THR A 203 3.99 -11.38 19.65
CA THR A 203 3.14 -12.29 18.88
C THR A 203 2.44 -11.51 17.78
N LEU A 204 2.63 -11.91 16.53
CA LEU A 204 1.90 -11.32 15.42
C LEU A 204 0.49 -11.90 15.32
N PRO A 205 -0.52 -11.09 14.94
CA PRO A 205 -1.85 -11.58 14.65
C PRO A 205 -1.84 -12.65 13.55
N SER A 206 -2.61 -13.73 13.74
CA SER A 206 -2.62 -14.89 12.83
C SER A 206 -3.01 -14.54 11.39
N MET A 207 -3.79 -13.49 11.19
CA MET A 207 -4.14 -13.01 9.85
C MET A 207 -2.93 -12.45 9.06
N LEU A 208 -1.76 -12.31 9.70
CA LEU A 208 -0.50 -11.94 9.05
C LEU A 208 0.41 -13.15 8.78
N ASP A 209 -0.06 -14.38 9.03
CA ASP A 209 0.74 -15.60 8.84
C ASP A 209 1.26 -15.73 7.40
N GLY A 210 0.47 -15.37 6.41
CA GLY A 210 0.87 -15.35 5.01
C GLY A 210 1.95 -14.31 4.65
N MET A 211 2.28 -13.39 5.57
CA MET A 211 3.31 -12.36 5.40
C MET A 211 4.55 -12.61 6.27
N GLN A 212 4.50 -13.60 7.18
CA GLN A 212 5.58 -13.81 8.17
C GLN A 212 6.95 -14.07 7.55
N SER A 213 7.03 -14.83 6.44
CA SER A 213 8.29 -15.09 5.75
C SER A 213 8.95 -13.80 5.27
N TYR A 214 8.18 -12.90 4.69
CA TYR A 214 8.67 -11.58 4.24
C TYR A 214 9.20 -10.74 5.41
N ILE A 215 8.50 -10.76 6.54
CA ILE A 215 8.91 -10.03 7.76
C ILE A 215 10.21 -10.61 8.32
N GLN A 216 10.31 -11.95 8.43
CA GLN A 216 11.48 -12.64 8.99
C GLN A 216 12.71 -12.53 8.09
N GLU A 217 12.54 -12.54 6.79
CA GLU A 217 13.60 -12.40 5.80
C GLU A 217 14.00 -10.94 5.53
N GLY A 218 13.27 -9.98 6.12
CA GLY A 218 13.51 -8.55 5.88
C GLY A 218 13.15 -8.10 4.46
N ARG A 219 12.33 -8.86 3.73
CA ARG A 219 11.80 -8.50 2.40
C ARG A 219 10.63 -7.50 2.53
N MET A 220 10.92 -6.37 3.15
CA MET A 220 9.96 -5.29 3.38
C MET A 220 10.50 -3.96 2.87
N ALA A 221 9.62 -3.11 2.38
CA ALA A 221 9.97 -1.74 2.04
C ALA A 221 8.85 -0.77 2.45
N ASP A 222 9.26 0.45 2.80
CA ASP A 222 8.38 1.53 3.21
C ASP A 222 7.48 2.00 2.05
N PHE A 223 6.38 2.64 2.40
CA PHE A 223 5.42 3.17 1.45
C PHE A 223 6.06 4.26 0.58
N GLN A 224 5.91 4.16 -0.73
CA GLN A 224 6.47 5.15 -1.65
C GLN A 224 5.84 6.54 -1.46
N ASP A 225 4.56 6.60 -1.08
CA ASP A 225 3.85 7.86 -0.83
C ASP A 225 4.38 8.62 0.39
N HIS A 226 5.10 7.99 1.32
CA HIS A 226 5.80 8.67 2.41
C HIS A 226 6.90 9.61 1.91
N HIS A 227 7.39 9.39 0.69
CA HIS A 227 8.40 10.23 0.05
C HIS A 227 7.80 11.32 -0.83
N TYR A 228 6.48 11.33 -1.04
CA TYR A 228 5.82 12.31 -1.90
C TYR A 228 5.50 13.59 -1.11
N PRO A 229 5.68 14.78 -1.72
CA PRO A 229 5.20 16.02 -1.11
C PRO A 229 3.69 15.97 -0.88
N SER A 230 3.25 16.25 0.33
CA SER A 230 1.81 16.19 0.69
C SER A 230 0.93 17.09 -0.20
N GLU A 231 1.48 18.23 -0.65
CA GLU A 231 0.80 19.18 -1.52
C GLU A 231 0.61 18.66 -2.96
N MET A 232 1.28 17.57 -3.33
CA MET A 232 1.18 16.97 -4.66
C MET A 232 -0.15 16.24 -4.87
N SER A 233 -0.82 15.84 -3.78
CA SER A 233 -2.11 15.11 -3.80
C SER A 233 -2.08 13.91 -4.76
N VAL A 234 -1.11 13.02 -4.56
CA VAL A 234 -0.88 11.87 -5.45
C VAL A 234 -2.09 10.94 -5.48
N ASP A 235 -2.80 10.78 -4.37
CA ASP A 235 -4.05 10.06 -4.26
C ASP A 235 -5.09 10.50 -5.31
N ALA A 236 -5.35 11.80 -5.39
CA ALA A 236 -6.26 12.39 -6.37
C ALA A 236 -5.71 12.29 -7.81
N MET A 237 -4.39 12.33 -7.98
CA MET A 237 -3.76 12.15 -9.28
C MET A 237 -3.94 10.71 -9.78
N VAL A 238 -3.75 9.71 -8.91
CA VAL A 238 -3.96 8.29 -9.23
C VAL A 238 -5.44 8.02 -9.53
N GLN A 239 -6.38 8.53 -8.71
CA GLN A 239 -7.80 8.38 -9.00
C GLN A 239 -8.18 8.96 -10.36
N THR A 240 -7.72 10.19 -10.67
CA THR A 240 -7.98 10.82 -11.96
C THR A 240 -7.41 10.01 -13.13
N PHE A 241 -6.21 9.46 -12.96
CA PHE A 241 -5.58 8.57 -13.94
C PHE A 241 -6.40 7.30 -14.17
N LEU A 242 -6.87 6.66 -13.10
CA LEU A 242 -7.67 5.44 -13.21
C LEU A 242 -9.00 5.67 -13.93
N MET A 243 -9.58 6.86 -13.81
CA MET A 243 -10.81 7.27 -14.51
C MET A 243 -10.60 7.66 -15.99
N ASP A 244 -9.36 7.82 -16.44
CA ASP A 244 -9.04 8.19 -17.82
C ASP A 244 -8.95 6.94 -18.70
N ASP A 245 -9.94 6.71 -19.56
CA ASP A 245 -10.02 5.57 -20.49
C ASP A 245 -9.29 5.83 -21.83
N SER A 246 -8.57 6.95 -21.96
CA SER A 246 -7.82 7.23 -23.19
C SER A 246 -6.62 6.30 -23.36
N SER A 247 -6.27 5.99 -24.59
CA SER A 247 -5.13 5.09 -24.90
C SER A 247 -3.77 5.63 -24.48
N ASN A 248 -3.68 6.91 -24.14
CA ASN A 248 -2.46 7.58 -23.66
C ASN A 248 -2.54 7.97 -22.17
N ALA A 249 -3.49 7.41 -21.42
CA ALA A 249 -3.69 7.73 -20.00
C ALA A 249 -2.42 7.53 -19.17
N VAL A 250 -1.70 6.42 -19.37
CA VAL A 250 -0.43 6.11 -18.68
C VAL A 250 0.61 7.19 -18.95
N ASP A 251 0.86 7.52 -20.20
CA ASP A 251 1.86 8.53 -20.59
C ASP A 251 1.51 9.92 -20.06
N THR A 252 0.22 10.27 -20.13
CA THR A 252 -0.30 11.55 -19.62
C THR A 252 -0.12 11.66 -18.11
N PHE A 253 -0.47 10.59 -17.38
CA PHE A 253 -0.34 10.53 -15.93
C PHE A 253 1.14 10.64 -15.49
N LEU A 254 2.03 9.82 -16.06
CA LEU A 254 3.44 9.79 -15.69
C LEU A 254 4.15 11.11 -16.02
N SER A 255 3.86 11.69 -17.19
CA SER A 255 4.37 13.02 -17.57
C SER A 255 3.89 14.11 -16.59
N ARG A 256 2.64 14.03 -16.12
CA ARG A 256 2.10 14.91 -15.10
C ARG A 256 2.80 14.67 -13.75
N PHE A 257 3.02 13.41 -13.38
CA PHE A 257 3.72 13.06 -12.13
C PHE A 257 5.12 13.67 -12.09
N ASP A 258 5.93 13.48 -13.14
CA ASP A 258 7.25 14.09 -13.28
C ASP A 258 7.23 15.62 -13.19
N LYS A 259 6.22 16.24 -13.81
CA LYS A 259 6.07 17.70 -13.81
C LYS A 259 5.74 18.23 -12.42
N GLU A 260 4.76 17.63 -11.74
CA GLU A 260 4.35 18.04 -10.39
C GLU A 260 5.47 17.74 -9.38
N TRP A 261 6.15 16.60 -9.50
CA TRP A 261 7.33 16.30 -8.68
C TRP A 261 8.39 17.40 -8.77
N LYS A 262 8.79 17.79 -9.99
CA LYS A 262 9.77 18.86 -10.22
C LYS A 262 9.29 20.21 -9.67
N ARG A 263 7.99 20.45 -9.70
CA ARG A 263 7.40 21.68 -9.15
C ARG A 263 7.51 21.74 -7.64
N TYR A 264 7.12 20.68 -6.95
CA TYR A 264 7.09 20.62 -5.48
C TYR A 264 8.46 20.38 -4.86
N ASN A 265 9.36 19.68 -5.54
CA ASN A 265 10.73 19.41 -5.09
C ASN A 265 11.79 20.33 -5.68
N ARG A 266 11.40 21.45 -6.30
CA ARG A 266 12.34 22.36 -7.00
C ARG A 266 13.55 22.74 -6.15
N ASP A 267 13.34 23.13 -4.90
CA ASP A 267 14.40 23.61 -4.02
C ASP A 267 15.31 22.45 -3.52
N LEU A 268 14.72 21.28 -3.32
CA LEU A 268 15.47 20.06 -3.00
C LEU A 268 16.33 19.62 -4.18
N ILE A 269 15.77 19.55 -5.38
CA ILE A 269 16.48 19.19 -6.63
C ILE A 269 17.66 20.17 -6.87
N ALA A 270 17.44 21.46 -6.66
CA ALA A 270 18.52 22.46 -6.78
C ALA A 270 19.66 22.25 -5.77
N LYS A 271 19.33 21.85 -4.52
CA LYS A 271 20.34 21.51 -3.50
C LYS A 271 21.11 20.25 -3.86
N VAL A 272 20.41 19.22 -4.33
CA VAL A 272 21.05 17.95 -4.75
C VAL A 272 22.03 18.22 -5.90
N LYS A 273 21.59 18.96 -6.92
CA LYS A 273 22.43 19.32 -8.06
C LYS A 273 23.68 20.10 -7.64
N LYS A 274 23.53 21.10 -6.78
CA LYS A 274 24.68 21.86 -6.25
C LYS A 274 25.66 20.95 -5.51
N TYR A 275 25.17 20.04 -4.68
CA TYR A 275 26.02 19.08 -3.97
C TYR A 275 26.79 18.13 -4.91
N GLN A 276 26.17 17.70 -6.00
CA GLN A 276 26.81 16.88 -7.03
C GLN A 276 27.91 17.64 -7.75
N GLU A 277 27.67 18.91 -8.12
CA GLU A 277 28.67 19.80 -8.74
C GLU A 277 29.89 19.99 -7.83
N GLU A 278 29.66 20.29 -6.53
CA GLU A 278 30.74 20.46 -5.54
C GLU A 278 31.58 19.17 -5.32
N LYS A 279 30.98 17.98 -5.44
CA LYS A 279 31.69 16.69 -5.34
C LYS A 279 32.39 16.29 -6.64
N GLY A 280 31.89 16.68 -7.80
CA GLY A 280 32.51 16.40 -9.11
C GLY A 280 33.72 17.26 -9.38
N GLU A 281 33.98 18.33 -8.64
CA GLU A 281 35.14 19.20 -8.71
C GLU A 281 36.31 18.74 -7.76
N GLN A 282 36.11 17.70 -6.95
CA GLN A 282 37.10 17.07 -6.07
C GLN A 282 37.62 15.76 -6.68
#